data_9bd28b4645d29ea07df69be8528483e8
#
_entry.id   9bd28b4645d29ea07df69be8528483e8
#
_cell.length_a   1.000
_cell.length_b   1.000
_cell.length_c   1.000
_cell.angle_alpha   90.00
_cell.angle_beta   90.00
_cell.angle_gamma   90.00
#
_symmetry.space_group_name_H-M   'P 1'
#
loop_
_entity.id
_entity.type
_entity.pdbx_description
1 polymer ?
#
loop_
_entity_poly.entity_id
_entity_poly.type
_entity_poly.pdbx_seq_one_letter_code
_entity_poly.pdbx_strand_id
1 'polypeptide(L)'
;MLKHITTKFLIFTAAFLLFITFKPVTVAAQQAPAYPKVTGFFGIVHPVGAFYSGSFHSGLSGVRTMGFPFGVNILKSETIGISFEFVPYIRTENNISKVNSVLFHPGAVFRFKHGFNLIGRLAFETNGRYGVTPVVNQVIIKGKDASMFVSVPFPIRFGNGLPTSAGAALQVGVSF
;
A
#
# COMPACT_ATOMS: atom_id res chain seq x y z
N MET A 1 33.25 43.43 -12.81
CA MET A 1 32.12 42.82 -12.11
C MET A 1 30.84 42.66 -12.95
N LEU A 2 30.49 43.63 -13.81
CA LEU A 2 29.29 43.56 -14.70
C LEU A 2 29.34 42.41 -15.72
N LYS A 3 30.47 42.09 -16.32
CA LYS A 3 30.59 41.03 -17.36
C LYS A 3 30.21 39.62 -16.88
N HIS A 4 30.42 39.29 -15.61
CA HIS A 4 30.09 37.97 -15.06
C HIS A 4 28.58 37.79 -14.76
N ILE A 5 27.86 38.89 -14.52
CA ILE A 5 26.41 38.86 -14.25
C ILE A 5 25.64 38.63 -15.54
N THR A 6 26.04 39.28 -16.63
CA THR A 6 25.42 39.12 -17.95
C THR A 6 25.57 37.72 -18.52
N THR A 7 26.75 37.08 -18.32
CA THR A 7 26.98 35.71 -18.82
C THR A 7 26.14 34.69 -18.08
N LYS A 8 26.00 34.80 -16.74
CA LYS A 8 25.14 33.90 -15.94
C LYS A 8 23.68 34.06 -16.28
N PHE A 9 23.21 35.28 -16.52
CA PHE A 9 21.84 35.55 -16.91
C PHE A 9 21.54 34.96 -18.32
N LEU A 10 22.46 35.07 -19.27
CA LEU A 10 22.31 34.52 -20.62
C LEU A 10 22.23 32.97 -20.59
N ILE A 11 23.05 32.31 -19.77
CA ILE A 11 23.03 30.85 -19.60
C ILE A 11 21.70 30.39 -18.99
N PHE A 12 21.18 31.11 -18.00
CA PHE A 12 19.92 30.77 -17.34
C PHE A 12 18.74 30.96 -18.28
N THR A 13 18.75 32.02 -19.10
CA THR A 13 17.71 32.27 -20.10
C THR A 13 17.74 31.23 -21.23
N ALA A 14 18.93 30.83 -21.68
CA ALA A 14 19.09 29.79 -22.69
C ALA A 14 18.63 28.43 -22.18
N ALA A 15 18.96 28.06 -20.93
CA ALA A 15 18.50 26.83 -20.30
C ALA A 15 16.97 26.82 -20.10
N PHE A 16 16.36 27.96 -19.74
CA PHE A 16 14.90 28.11 -19.59
C PHE A 16 14.18 28.00 -20.93
N LEU A 17 14.73 28.60 -22.00
CA LEU A 17 14.19 28.47 -23.37
C LEU A 17 14.30 27.04 -23.89
N LEU A 18 15.36 26.29 -23.55
CA LEU A 18 15.51 24.89 -23.91
C LEU A 18 14.44 24.02 -23.25
N PHE A 19 14.05 24.33 -21.99
CA PHE A 19 12.98 23.62 -21.28
C PHE A 19 11.59 23.86 -21.91
N ILE A 20 11.35 25.03 -22.49
CA ILE A 20 10.06 25.38 -23.12
C ILE A 20 9.90 24.71 -24.49
N THR A 21 10.99 24.35 -25.17
CA THR A 21 10.97 23.70 -26.48
C THR A 21 10.73 22.19 -26.42
N PHE A 22 10.76 21.56 -25.23
CA PHE A 22 10.29 20.20 -25.07
C PHE A 22 8.77 20.17 -25.24
N LYS A 23 8.32 20.04 -26.48
CA LYS A 23 6.91 19.71 -26.75
C LYS A 23 6.63 18.39 -26.01
N PRO A 24 5.57 18.33 -25.18
CA PRO A 24 5.17 17.04 -24.63
C PRO A 24 4.90 16.13 -25.82
N VAL A 25 5.69 15.08 -25.97
CA VAL A 25 5.39 14.01 -26.91
C VAL A 25 4.04 13.49 -26.45
N THR A 26 2.99 13.79 -27.22
CA THR A 26 1.70 13.15 -27.06
C THR A 26 1.96 11.67 -27.32
N VAL A 27 2.18 10.94 -26.26
CA VAL A 27 2.18 9.48 -26.33
C VAL A 27 0.78 9.13 -26.82
N ALA A 28 0.68 8.75 -28.09
CA ALA A 28 -0.54 8.21 -28.65
C ALA A 28 -1.01 7.15 -27.66
N ALA A 29 -2.27 7.26 -27.20
CA ALA A 29 -2.84 6.36 -26.22
C ALA A 29 -2.63 4.93 -26.73
N GLN A 30 -1.59 4.28 -26.22
CA GLN A 30 -1.40 2.85 -26.45
C GLN A 30 -2.69 2.21 -25.97
N GLN A 31 -3.32 1.41 -26.84
CA GLN A 31 -4.39 0.49 -26.42
C GLN A 31 -3.99 -0.09 -25.06
N ALA A 32 -4.90 0.02 -24.08
CA ALA A 32 -4.62 -0.42 -22.72
C ALA A 32 -3.91 -1.78 -22.79
N PRO A 33 -2.69 -1.88 -22.27
CA PRO A 33 -1.85 -3.05 -22.53
C PRO A 33 -2.62 -4.30 -22.14
N ALA A 34 -2.65 -5.24 -23.06
CA ALA A 34 -3.05 -6.58 -22.74
C ALA A 34 -2.19 -7.04 -21.54
N TYR A 35 -2.80 -7.78 -20.61
CA TYR A 35 -2.08 -8.29 -19.43
C TYR A 35 -0.66 -8.81 -19.75
N PRO A 36 0.29 -8.67 -18.82
CA PRO A 36 0.11 -8.28 -17.42
C PRO A 36 -0.06 -6.76 -17.22
N LYS A 37 -0.99 -6.38 -16.31
CA LYS A 37 -1.19 -4.99 -15.88
C LYS A 37 -0.66 -4.80 -14.47
N VAL A 38 0.14 -3.76 -14.25
CA VAL A 38 0.65 -3.38 -12.93
C VAL A 38 -0.20 -2.24 -12.37
N THR A 39 -0.57 -2.35 -11.10
CA THR A 39 -1.27 -1.31 -10.34
C THR A 39 -0.57 -1.10 -9.00
N GLY A 40 -0.39 0.16 -8.62
CA GLY A 40 0.10 0.53 -7.30
C GLY A 40 -1.05 0.77 -6.32
N PHE A 41 -0.75 0.72 -5.02
CA PHE A 41 -1.69 1.14 -3.99
C PHE A 41 -0.95 1.59 -2.73
N PHE A 42 -1.62 2.44 -1.95
CA PHE A 42 -1.23 2.79 -0.59
C PHE A 42 -2.46 3.03 0.27
N GLY A 43 -2.29 3.00 1.60
CA GLY A 43 -3.42 3.20 2.51
C GLY A 43 -3.01 3.32 3.96
N ILE A 44 -4.01 3.23 4.81
CA ILE A 44 -3.89 3.17 6.26
C ILE A 44 -4.68 1.95 6.74
N VAL A 45 -4.10 1.18 7.65
CA VAL A 45 -4.74 0.04 8.28
C VAL A 45 -4.71 0.18 9.81
N HIS A 46 -5.86 -0.04 10.44
CA HIS A 46 -6.02 -0.04 11.88
C HIS A 46 -6.52 -1.39 12.35
N PRO A 47 -5.81 -2.10 13.28
CA PRO A 47 -6.31 -3.30 13.92
C PRO A 47 -7.58 -2.98 14.72
N VAL A 48 -8.66 -3.70 14.47
CA VAL A 48 -9.91 -3.56 15.24
C VAL A 48 -9.86 -4.40 16.51
N GLY A 49 -9.28 -5.58 16.43
CA GLY A 49 -9.07 -6.45 17.57
C GLY A 49 -8.48 -7.79 17.17
N ALA A 50 -8.04 -8.55 18.18
CA ALA A 50 -7.48 -9.87 18.00
C ALA A 50 -7.81 -10.80 19.17
N PHE A 51 -7.92 -12.07 18.87
CA PHE A 51 -7.99 -13.17 19.84
C PHE A 51 -6.59 -13.77 20.03
N TYR A 52 -6.11 -13.82 21.26
CA TYR A 52 -4.90 -14.54 21.65
C TYR A 52 -4.96 -14.89 23.15
N SER A 53 -4.25 -15.94 23.58
CA SER A 53 -4.28 -16.43 24.97
C SER A 53 -5.70 -16.66 25.52
N GLY A 54 -6.63 -17.11 24.66
CA GLY A 54 -8.01 -17.40 25.07
C GLY A 54 -8.91 -16.17 25.28
N SER A 55 -8.45 -14.96 25.02
CA SER A 55 -9.19 -13.72 25.27
C SER A 55 -9.20 -12.81 24.05
N PHE A 56 -10.27 -12.01 23.93
CA PHE A 56 -10.36 -10.95 22.92
C PHE A 56 -9.70 -9.66 23.45
N HIS A 57 -8.86 -9.07 22.61
CA HIS A 57 -8.17 -7.81 22.89
C HIS A 57 -8.58 -6.77 21.83
N SER A 58 -9.18 -5.66 22.29
CA SER A 58 -9.56 -4.57 21.42
C SER A 58 -8.33 -3.82 20.91
N GLY A 59 -8.26 -3.54 19.61
CA GLY A 59 -7.25 -2.67 19.01
C GLY A 59 -7.57 -1.17 19.15
N LEU A 60 -8.74 -0.82 19.69
CA LEU A 60 -9.24 0.55 19.81
C LEU A 60 -8.95 1.19 21.17
N SER A 61 -8.45 0.43 22.14
CA SER A 61 -8.19 0.89 23.52
C SER A 61 -6.72 0.68 23.91
N GLY A 62 -6.19 1.56 24.76
CA GLY A 62 -4.83 1.47 25.29
C GLY A 62 -3.75 1.79 24.25
N VAL A 63 -2.89 0.83 23.95
CA VAL A 63 -1.81 0.97 22.97
C VAL A 63 -2.39 1.07 21.57
N ARG A 64 -2.07 2.15 20.87
CA ARG A 64 -2.52 2.37 19.49
C ARG A 64 -1.49 1.82 18.52
N THR A 65 -1.95 1.01 17.58
CA THR A 65 -1.12 0.53 16.47
C THR A 65 -1.78 0.93 15.15
N MET A 66 -0.99 1.47 14.24
CA MET A 66 -1.45 1.86 12.90
C MET A 66 -0.43 1.38 11.88
N GLY A 67 -0.90 0.83 10.78
CA GLY A 67 -0.06 0.41 9.66
C GLY A 67 -0.27 1.30 8.45
N PHE A 68 0.78 1.42 7.63
CA PHE A 68 0.80 2.20 6.39
C PHE A 68 1.12 1.28 5.22
N PRO A 69 0.13 0.50 4.73
CA PRO A 69 0.33 -0.41 3.62
C PRO A 69 0.62 0.34 2.32
N PHE A 70 1.60 -0.13 1.59
CA PHE A 70 1.86 0.24 0.20
C PHE A 70 2.32 -1.00 -0.58
N GLY A 71 1.99 -1.04 -1.87
CA GLY A 71 2.34 -2.22 -2.65
C GLY A 71 1.97 -2.13 -4.11
N VAL A 72 2.17 -3.26 -4.78
CA VAL A 72 1.86 -3.43 -6.20
C VAL A 72 1.09 -4.73 -6.43
N ASN A 73 0.18 -4.70 -7.40
CA ASN A 73 -0.45 -5.88 -7.93
C ASN A 73 -0.02 -6.06 -9.38
N ILE A 74 0.37 -7.26 -9.74
CA ILE A 74 0.69 -7.68 -11.10
C ILE A 74 -0.46 -8.58 -11.57
N LEU A 75 -1.38 -8.01 -12.31
CA LEU A 75 -2.56 -8.71 -12.79
C LEU A 75 -2.20 -9.53 -14.02
N LYS A 76 -2.38 -10.83 -13.96
CA LYS A 76 -2.18 -11.75 -15.08
C LYS A 76 -3.40 -11.83 -16.02
N SER A 77 -4.58 -11.48 -15.52
CA SER A 77 -5.85 -11.40 -16.23
C SER A 77 -6.80 -10.43 -15.54
N GLU A 78 -8.03 -10.33 -16.03
CA GLU A 78 -9.08 -9.54 -15.36
C GLU A 78 -9.44 -10.08 -13.98
N THR A 79 -9.23 -11.37 -13.74
CA THR A 79 -9.71 -12.08 -12.55
C THR A 79 -8.63 -12.47 -11.55
N ILE A 80 -7.36 -12.58 -11.96
CA ILE A 80 -6.29 -13.06 -11.09
C ILE A 80 -5.00 -12.27 -11.25
N GLY A 81 -4.29 -12.09 -10.15
CA GLY A 81 -2.95 -11.48 -10.11
C GLY A 81 -2.15 -11.88 -8.88
N ILE A 82 -0.93 -11.35 -8.82
CA ILE A 82 -0.02 -11.47 -7.69
C ILE A 82 0.01 -10.11 -7.00
N SER A 83 0.04 -10.12 -5.67
CA SER A 83 0.08 -8.91 -4.82
C SER A 83 1.33 -8.94 -3.97
N PHE A 84 2.04 -7.81 -3.90
CA PHE A 84 3.13 -7.57 -2.96
C PHE A 84 2.80 -6.33 -2.15
N GLU A 85 2.81 -6.46 -0.82
CA GLU A 85 2.51 -5.36 0.10
C GLU A 85 3.59 -5.29 1.18
N PHE A 86 3.97 -4.07 1.54
CA PHE A 86 4.78 -3.75 2.71
C PHE A 86 3.95 -2.89 3.66
N VAL A 87 4.01 -3.22 4.96
CA VAL A 87 3.26 -2.46 5.96
C VAL A 87 4.18 -2.13 7.13
N PRO A 88 4.74 -0.91 7.20
CA PRO A 88 5.31 -0.42 8.45
C PRO A 88 4.18 -0.22 9.47
N TYR A 89 4.33 -0.83 10.65
CA TYR A 89 3.44 -0.64 11.78
C TYR A 89 4.06 0.31 12.79
N ILE A 90 3.36 1.39 13.08
CA ILE A 90 3.70 2.34 14.13
C ILE A 90 2.88 2.01 15.37
N ARG A 91 3.57 1.83 16.50
CA ARG A 91 2.96 1.64 17.82
C ARG A 91 3.18 2.88 18.66
N THR A 92 2.10 3.41 19.23
CA THR A 92 2.12 4.54 20.15
C THR A 92 1.69 4.07 21.53
N GLU A 93 2.56 4.29 22.51
CA GLU A 93 2.35 3.97 23.92
C GLU A 93 2.94 5.10 24.77
N ASN A 94 2.21 5.57 25.77
CA ASN A 94 2.64 6.69 26.64
C ASN A 94 3.11 7.94 25.86
N ASN A 95 2.42 8.30 24.78
CA ASN A 95 2.75 9.39 23.85
C ASN A 95 4.09 9.23 23.10
N ILE A 96 4.71 8.06 23.14
CA ILE A 96 5.91 7.75 22.37
C ILE A 96 5.52 6.85 21.20
N SER A 97 5.84 7.28 19.98
CA SER A 97 5.61 6.50 18.76
C SER A 97 6.91 5.88 18.27
N LYS A 98 6.86 4.60 17.92
CA LYS A 98 7.99 3.88 17.33
C LYS A 98 7.53 2.88 16.26
N VAL A 99 8.41 2.56 15.32
CA VAL A 99 8.19 1.46 14.40
C VAL A 99 8.19 0.15 15.20
N ASN A 100 7.07 -0.56 15.17
CA ASN A 100 6.90 -1.83 15.87
C ASN A 100 7.44 -3.00 15.05
N SER A 101 7.07 -3.04 13.77
CA SER A 101 7.50 -4.04 12.81
C SER A 101 7.26 -3.51 11.39
N VAL A 102 7.94 -4.13 10.44
CA VAL A 102 7.61 -4.02 9.02
C VAL A 102 7.13 -5.39 8.57
N LEU A 103 5.97 -5.43 7.95
CA LEU A 103 5.36 -6.63 7.45
C LEU A 103 5.57 -6.72 5.94
N PHE A 104 6.04 -7.85 5.43
CA PHE A 104 6.08 -8.20 4.02
C PHE A 104 4.96 -9.21 3.73
N HIS A 105 4.12 -8.90 2.74
CA HIS A 105 2.88 -9.59 2.42
C HIS A 105 2.80 -9.99 0.94
N PRO A 106 3.51 -11.02 0.49
CA PRO A 106 3.29 -11.60 -0.83
C PRO A 106 2.00 -12.40 -0.87
N GLY A 107 1.29 -12.38 -2.01
CA GLY A 107 0.04 -13.13 -2.11
C GLY A 107 -0.59 -13.14 -3.49
N ALA A 108 -1.80 -13.66 -3.55
CA ALA A 108 -2.64 -13.71 -4.75
C ALA A 108 -3.87 -12.83 -4.56
N VAL A 109 -4.29 -12.17 -5.63
CA VAL A 109 -5.52 -11.39 -5.69
C VAL A 109 -6.48 -12.03 -6.70
N PHE A 110 -7.72 -12.25 -6.26
CA PHE A 110 -8.84 -12.72 -7.06
C PHE A 110 -9.83 -11.57 -7.18
N ARG A 111 -10.12 -11.17 -8.41
CA ARG A 111 -10.96 -10.04 -8.73
C ARG A 111 -12.31 -10.50 -9.24
N PHE A 112 -13.36 -9.89 -8.74
CA PHE A 112 -14.74 -10.17 -9.13
C PHE A 112 -15.39 -8.93 -9.72
N LYS A 113 -16.64 -9.08 -10.17
CA LYS A 113 -17.45 -7.98 -10.68
C LYS A 113 -17.70 -6.91 -9.59
N HIS A 114 -18.04 -5.71 -10.01
CA HIS A 114 -18.37 -4.57 -9.14
C HIS A 114 -17.27 -4.12 -8.16
N GLY A 115 -16.00 -4.43 -8.45
CA GLY A 115 -14.86 -3.99 -7.64
C GLY A 115 -14.64 -4.79 -6.36
N PHE A 116 -15.29 -5.94 -6.21
CA PHE A 116 -15.05 -6.87 -5.13
C PHE A 116 -13.78 -7.69 -5.40
N ASN A 117 -12.91 -7.84 -4.38
CA ASN A 117 -11.71 -8.65 -4.50
C ASN A 117 -11.50 -9.48 -3.23
N LEU A 118 -11.01 -10.71 -3.40
CA LEU A 118 -10.46 -11.53 -2.34
C LEU A 118 -8.95 -11.62 -2.51
N ILE A 119 -8.21 -11.43 -1.43
CA ILE A 119 -6.75 -11.47 -1.46
C ILE A 119 -6.28 -12.44 -0.38
N GLY A 120 -5.43 -13.38 -0.74
CA GLY A 120 -4.76 -14.29 0.19
C GLY A 120 -3.28 -13.95 0.25
N ARG A 121 -2.76 -13.59 1.43
CA ARG A 121 -1.36 -13.18 1.61
C ARG A 121 -0.65 -14.05 2.64
N LEU A 122 0.60 -14.38 2.39
CA LEU A 122 1.53 -14.83 3.41
C LEU A 122 2.05 -13.61 4.16
N ALA A 123 2.41 -13.76 5.41
CA ALA A 123 2.86 -12.68 6.27
C ALA A 123 4.23 -13.00 6.86
N PHE A 124 5.17 -12.06 6.75
CA PHE A 124 6.50 -12.14 7.33
C PHE A 124 6.82 -10.80 7.99
N GLU A 125 6.94 -10.78 9.32
CA GLU A 125 7.19 -9.56 10.08
C GLU A 125 8.65 -9.50 10.55
N THR A 126 9.25 -8.31 10.54
CA THR A 126 10.64 -8.10 10.99
C THR A 126 10.85 -8.40 12.47
N ASN A 127 9.80 -8.49 13.27
CA ASN A 127 9.83 -8.92 14.66
C ASN A 127 9.85 -10.45 14.81
N GLY A 128 9.91 -11.23 13.72
CA GLY A 128 9.98 -12.69 13.72
C GLY A 128 8.61 -13.39 13.73
N ARG A 129 7.51 -12.66 13.65
CA ARG A 129 6.19 -13.28 13.45
C ARG A 129 5.94 -13.57 11.97
N TYR A 130 5.19 -14.63 11.70
CA TYR A 130 4.78 -15.03 10.36
C TYR A 130 3.32 -15.51 10.39
N GLY A 131 2.72 -15.71 9.21
CA GLY A 131 1.35 -16.20 9.16
C GLY A 131 0.67 -16.00 7.81
N VAL A 132 -0.65 -15.87 7.87
CA VAL A 132 -1.49 -15.64 6.70
C VAL A 132 -2.47 -14.50 6.96
N THR A 133 -2.91 -13.85 5.89
CA THR A 133 -3.90 -12.77 5.97
C THR A 133 -4.86 -12.89 4.78
N PRO A 134 -6.01 -13.54 4.95
CA PRO A 134 -7.14 -13.35 4.05
C PRO A 134 -7.62 -11.90 4.13
N VAL A 135 -7.96 -11.31 2.99
CA VAL A 135 -8.46 -9.93 2.90
C VAL A 135 -9.70 -9.89 2.01
N VAL A 136 -10.75 -9.30 2.51
CA VAL A 136 -11.91 -8.88 1.72
C VAL A 136 -11.70 -7.41 1.35
N ASN A 137 -11.77 -7.11 0.06
CA ASN A 137 -11.55 -5.76 -0.46
C ASN A 137 -12.70 -5.34 -1.35
N GLN A 138 -13.14 -4.09 -1.21
CA GLN A 138 -14.15 -3.47 -2.05
C GLN A 138 -13.67 -2.11 -2.56
N VAL A 139 -13.67 -1.93 -3.87
CA VAL A 139 -13.51 -0.61 -4.49
C VAL A 139 -14.82 0.16 -4.31
N ILE A 140 -14.76 1.28 -3.58
CA ILE A 140 -15.94 2.10 -3.24
C ILE A 140 -16.10 3.31 -4.17
N ILE A 141 -14.99 3.84 -4.67
CA ILE A 141 -14.99 4.93 -5.65
C ILE A 141 -14.04 4.53 -6.78
N LYS A 142 -14.54 4.53 -8.01
CA LYS A 142 -13.77 4.24 -9.21
C LYS A 142 -13.55 5.52 -10.00
N GLY A 143 -12.33 6.00 -10.03
CA GLY A 143 -11.90 7.12 -10.88
C GLY A 143 -11.21 6.64 -12.16
N LYS A 144 -10.82 7.59 -12.99
CA LYS A 144 -10.09 7.35 -14.25
C LYS A 144 -8.67 6.87 -13.99
N ASP A 145 -7.95 7.57 -13.11
CA ASP A 145 -6.52 7.36 -12.85
C ASP A 145 -6.27 6.73 -11.48
N ALA A 146 -7.21 6.87 -10.54
CA ALA A 146 -7.13 6.32 -9.20
C ALA A 146 -8.51 5.86 -8.72
N SER A 147 -8.52 4.90 -7.80
CA SER A 147 -9.72 4.36 -7.19
C SER A 147 -9.54 4.26 -5.67
N MET A 148 -10.59 4.55 -4.89
CA MET A 148 -10.57 4.33 -3.45
C MET A 148 -11.15 2.96 -3.11
N PHE A 149 -10.57 2.32 -2.09
CA PHE A 149 -11.02 1.03 -1.61
C PHE A 149 -11.09 0.98 -0.08
N VAL A 150 -11.94 0.08 0.41
CA VAL A 150 -11.99 -0.35 1.81
C VAL A 150 -11.70 -1.84 1.85
N SER A 151 -10.92 -2.28 2.83
CA SER A 151 -10.60 -3.69 3.02
C SER A 151 -10.76 -4.09 4.48
N VAL A 152 -11.09 -5.36 4.68
CA VAL A 152 -11.07 -6.02 5.98
C VAL A 152 -10.05 -7.15 5.94
N PRO A 153 -8.81 -6.93 6.41
CA PRO A 153 -7.82 -7.98 6.62
C PRO A 153 -8.15 -8.81 7.86
N PHE A 154 -7.93 -10.13 7.76
CA PHE A 154 -8.07 -11.09 8.86
C PHE A 154 -6.70 -11.73 9.16
N PRO A 155 -5.80 -11.05 9.89
CA PRO A 155 -4.48 -11.57 10.18
C PRO A 155 -4.52 -12.76 11.15
N ILE A 156 -3.82 -13.84 10.78
CA ILE A 156 -3.49 -14.96 11.66
C ILE A 156 -1.98 -14.98 11.78
N ARG A 157 -1.44 -14.92 13.00
CA ARG A 157 -0.01 -14.78 13.27
C ARG A 157 0.50 -15.82 14.24
N PHE A 158 1.72 -16.31 13.96
CA PHE A 158 2.46 -17.31 14.71
C PHE A 158 3.89 -16.80 14.97
N GLY A 159 4.64 -17.53 15.81
CA GLY A 159 6.08 -17.33 15.97
C GLY A 159 6.49 -16.27 16.98
N ASN A 160 7.80 -16.07 17.12
CA ASN A 160 8.45 -15.16 18.06
C ASN A 160 8.15 -15.45 19.55
N GLY A 161 7.90 -16.71 19.93
CA GLY A 161 7.57 -17.05 21.31
C GLY A 161 6.24 -16.48 21.83
N LEU A 162 5.48 -15.79 20.98
CA LEU A 162 4.19 -15.19 21.32
C LEU A 162 3.04 -16.16 21.03
N PRO A 163 1.92 -16.07 21.75
CA PRO A 163 0.73 -16.84 21.46
C PRO A 163 0.25 -16.61 20.03
N THR A 164 -0.29 -17.67 19.41
CA THR A 164 -1.01 -17.55 18.14
C THR A 164 -2.12 -16.53 18.28
N SER A 165 -2.26 -15.66 17.30
CA SER A 165 -3.33 -14.66 17.28
C SER A 165 -4.11 -14.71 15.98
N ALA A 166 -5.40 -14.46 16.07
CA ALA A 166 -6.30 -14.26 14.94
C ALA A 166 -7.07 -12.96 15.17
N GLY A 167 -7.12 -12.09 14.17
CA GLY A 167 -7.71 -10.77 14.34
C GLY A 167 -8.44 -10.26 13.13
N ALA A 168 -8.93 -9.03 13.27
CA ALA A 168 -9.50 -8.25 12.17
C ALA A 168 -8.93 -6.83 12.19
N ALA A 169 -8.80 -6.23 11.02
CA ALA A 169 -8.41 -4.85 10.84
C ALA A 169 -9.29 -4.16 9.81
N LEU A 170 -9.32 -2.85 9.83
CA LEU A 170 -9.94 -2.01 8.81
C LEU A 170 -8.84 -1.26 8.05
N GLN A 171 -8.88 -1.34 6.74
CA GLN A 171 -7.95 -0.65 5.85
C GLN A 171 -8.72 0.24 4.87
N VAL A 172 -8.24 1.45 4.68
CA VAL A 172 -8.72 2.37 3.63
C VAL A 172 -7.54 2.77 2.78
N GLY A 173 -7.71 2.84 1.47
CA GLY A 173 -6.60 3.18 0.59
C GLY A 173 -7.01 3.64 -0.79
N VAL A 174 -5.99 3.97 -1.57
CA VAL A 174 -6.09 4.39 -2.97
C VAL A 174 -5.25 3.45 -3.82
N SER A 175 -5.78 3.05 -4.96
CA SER A 175 -5.08 2.27 -6.00
C SER A 175 -5.05 3.05 -7.31
N PHE A 176 -3.97 2.91 -8.09
CA PHE A 176 -3.67 3.66 -9.34
C PHE A 176 -2.89 2.77 -10.31
#